data_19397cd2e127bdb3b4743fd5db4e76df
#
_entry.id   19397cd2e127bdb3b4743fd5db4e76df
#
_cell.length_a   1.000
_cell.length_b   1.000
_cell.length_c   1.000
_cell.angle_alpha   90.00
_cell.angle_beta   90.00
_cell.angle_gamma   90.00
#
_symmetry.space_group_name_H-M   'P 1'
#
loop_
_entity.id
_entity.type
_entity.pdbx_description
1 polymer ?
#
loop_
_entity_poly.entity_id
_entity_poly.type
_entity_poly.pdbx_seq_one_letter_code
_entity_poly.pdbx_strand_id
1 'polypeptide(L)'
;TGGGILNALPVLGLNPFWLINADLYSDFQLDPIKELENGKLAHLILVNNPDHHLKGDFLLSGNLVTPITEYKINDSYTFSGMSIISPKLFDGMKQKVFPLEPVLKKKSREKKISGELYEGLWTDVGSQKRLRLLENSLIK
;
A
#
# COMPACT_ATOMS: atom_id res chain seq x y z
N THR A 1 -11.34 -0.06 -0.53
CA THR A 1 -11.53 0.53 -1.86
C THR A 1 -11.32 2.05 -1.82
N GLY A 2 -10.88 2.65 -2.94
CA GLY A 2 -10.69 4.10 -3.02
C GLY A 2 -11.96 4.89 -2.76
N GLY A 3 -13.11 4.41 -3.22
CA GLY A 3 -14.41 5.02 -2.96
C GLY A 3 -14.80 4.99 -1.49
N GLY A 4 -14.49 3.91 -0.76
CA GLY A 4 -14.72 3.83 0.68
C GLY A 4 -13.90 4.85 1.46
N ILE A 5 -12.63 5.04 1.07
CA ILE A 5 -11.75 6.05 1.67
C ILE A 5 -12.29 7.45 1.40
N LEU A 6 -12.66 7.75 0.15
CA LEU A 6 -13.22 9.05 -0.22
C LEU A 6 -14.47 9.39 0.61
N ASN A 7 -15.35 8.42 0.84
CA ASN A 7 -16.52 8.59 1.69
C ASN A 7 -16.17 8.82 3.18
N ALA A 8 -15.03 8.30 3.65
CA ALA A 8 -14.59 8.45 5.02
C ALA A 8 -13.82 9.76 5.29
N LEU A 9 -13.36 10.47 4.24
CA LEU A 9 -12.56 11.71 4.40
C LEU A 9 -13.20 12.77 5.30
N PRO A 10 -14.54 13.00 5.28
CA PRO A 10 -15.14 13.97 6.20
C PRO A 10 -14.95 13.64 7.69
N VAL A 11 -14.75 12.35 8.02
CA VAL A 11 -14.47 11.87 9.39
C VAL A 11 -12.98 11.80 9.66
N LEU A 12 -12.16 11.45 8.67
CA LEU A 12 -10.71 11.30 8.80
C LEU A 12 -9.98 12.65 8.91
N GLY A 13 -10.59 13.73 8.41
CA GLY A 13 -10.03 15.06 8.46
C GLY A 13 -9.03 15.37 7.34
N LEU A 14 -8.17 16.38 7.56
CA LEU A 14 -7.28 16.94 6.54
C LEU A 14 -5.83 16.44 6.64
N ASN A 15 -5.48 15.78 7.74
CA ASN A 15 -4.13 15.27 7.95
C ASN A 15 -3.92 13.90 7.28
N PRO A 16 -2.69 13.56 6.91
CA PRO A 16 -2.36 12.20 6.49
C PRO A 16 -2.74 11.17 7.56
N PHE A 17 -3.16 10.00 7.13
CA PHE A 17 -3.60 8.92 8.01
C PHE A 17 -3.06 7.57 7.53
N TRP A 18 -2.91 6.63 8.45
CA TRP A 18 -2.62 5.24 8.13
C TRP A 18 -3.84 4.56 7.52
N LEU A 19 -3.63 3.91 6.40
CA LEU A 19 -4.58 3.04 5.73
C LEU A 19 -4.03 1.61 5.75
N ILE A 20 -4.80 0.68 6.29
CA ILE A 20 -4.41 -0.72 6.44
C ILE A 20 -5.54 -1.59 5.91
N ASN A 21 -5.20 -2.55 5.05
CA ASN A 21 -6.16 -3.55 4.61
C ASN A 21 -6.56 -4.47 5.77
N ALA A 22 -7.82 -4.86 5.84
CA ALA A 22 -8.36 -5.63 6.97
C ALA A 22 -7.93 -7.12 6.97
N ASP A 23 -7.38 -7.60 5.87
CA ASP A 23 -6.98 -8.99 5.65
C ASP A 23 -5.45 -9.19 5.73
N LEU A 24 -4.78 -8.42 6.59
CA LEU A 24 -3.34 -8.50 6.78
C LEU A 24 -2.97 -9.06 8.15
N TYR A 25 -1.90 -9.81 8.18
CA TYR A 25 -1.17 -10.17 9.39
C TYR A 25 0.29 -9.73 9.23
N SER A 26 0.80 -8.92 10.16
CA SER A 26 2.17 -8.39 10.10
C SER A 26 2.65 -8.00 11.50
N ASP A 27 3.96 -8.05 11.71
CA ASP A 27 4.63 -7.48 12.89
C ASP A 27 5.21 -6.08 12.62
N PHE A 28 4.81 -5.45 11.49
CA PHE A 28 5.18 -4.08 11.16
C PHE A 28 4.73 -3.11 12.26
N GLN A 29 5.68 -2.31 12.77
CA GLN A 29 5.39 -1.31 13.79
C GLN A 29 4.93 -0.01 13.14
N LEU A 30 3.66 0.33 13.36
CA LEU A 30 3.11 1.59 12.88
C LEU A 30 3.69 2.76 13.69
N ASP A 31 4.31 3.70 13.01
CA ASP A 31 4.70 4.96 13.61
C ASP A 31 3.54 5.96 13.48
N PRO A 32 2.84 6.30 14.58
CA PRO A 32 1.68 7.18 14.55
C PRO A 32 2.02 8.63 14.20
N ILE A 33 3.29 9.03 14.31
CA ILE A 33 3.75 10.39 14.01
C ILE A 33 4.53 10.47 12.69
N LYS A 34 4.61 9.37 11.92
CA LYS A 34 5.28 9.38 10.62
C LYS A 34 4.59 10.34 9.67
N GLU A 35 5.32 11.35 9.24
CA GLU A 35 4.83 12.35 8.30
C GLU A 35 5.18 11.96 6.85
N LEU A 36 4.37 12.45 5.92
CA LEU A 36 4.71 12.37 4.50
C LEU A 36 5.80 13.39 4.16
N GLU A 37 6.76 12.98 3.35
CA GLU A 37 7.72 13.91 2.75
C GLU A 37 7.01 15.01 1.96
N ASN A 38 7.62 16.19 1.95
CA ASN A 38 7.06 17.33 1.23
C ASN A 38 6.78 17.00 -0.24
N GLY A 39 5.57 17.31 -0.68
CA GLY A 39 5.10 17.06 -2.04
C GLY A 39 4.65 15.62 -2.32
N LYS A 40 4.78 14.68 -1.36
CA LYS A 40 4.24 13.32 -1.48
C LYS A 40 2.77 13.28 -1.06
N LEU A 41 2.01 12.41 -1.72
CA LEU A 41 0.58 12.18 -1.47
C LEU A 41 0.30 10.84 -0.81
N ALA A 42 1.25 9.92 -0.87
CA ALA A 42 1.22 8.66 -0.12
C ALA A 42 2.63 8.15 0.14
N HIS A 43 2.75 7.31 1.18
CA HIS A 43 3.92 6.49 1.47
C HIS A 43 3.47 5.04 1.58
N LEU A 44 4.02 4.16 0.75
CA LEU A 44 3.64 2.76 0.69
C LEU A 44 4.64 1.89 1.44
N ILE A 45 4.15 0.93 2.19
CA ILE A 45 4.95 -0.17 2.68
C ILE A 45 4.89 -1.27 1.62
N LEU A 46 6.05 -1.60 1.07
CA LEU A 46 6.21 -2.64 0.05
C LEU A 46 6.83 -3.88 0.69
N VAL A 47 6.52 -5.04 0.13
CA VAL A 47 7.07 -6.33 0.56
C VAL A 47 7.61 -7.10 -0.65
N ASN A 48 8.45 -8.09 -0.40
CA ASN A 48 8.85 -9.04 -1.43
C ASN A 48 7.63 -9.73 -2.02
N ASN A 49 7.69 -10.04 -3.31
CA ASN A 49 6.56 -10.63 -4.02
C ASN A 49 6.24 -12.03 -3.46
N PRO A 50 5.03 -12.25 -2.94
CA PRO A 50 4.61 -13.59 -2.50
C PRO A 50 4.37 -14.51 -3.70
N ASP A 51 4.38 -15.83 -3.48
CA ASP A 51 4.24 -16.86 -4.52
C ASP A 51 2.99 -16.68 -5.40
N HIS A 52 1.93 -16.13 -4.85
CA HIS A 52 0.68 -15.90 -5.57
C HIS A 52 0.64 -14.57 -6.32
N HIS A 53 1.68 -13.71 -6.19
CA HIS A 53 1.76 -12.38 -6.84
C HIS A 53 3.20 -12.03 -7.28
N LEU A 54 3.81 -12.90 -8.08
CA LEU A 54 5.22 -12.80 -8.49
C LEU A 54 5.57 -11.55 -9.30
N LYS A 55 4.58 -10.92 -9.93
CA LYS A 55 4.80 -9.73 -10.76
C LYS A 55 4.96 -8.44 -9.95
N GLY A 56 4.50 -8.44 -8.69
CA GLY A 56 4.47 -7.24 -7.87
C GLY A 56 3.58 -6.12 -8.43
N ASP A 57 3.64 -4.96 -7.81
CA ASP A 57 2.79 -3.80 -8.13
C ASP A 57 3.61 -2.57 -8.53
N PHE A 58 4.78 -2.38 -7.91
CA PHE A 58 5.60 -1.17 -8.04
C PHE A 58 7.10 -1.50 -8.06
N LEU A 59 7.88 -0.54 -8.57
CA LEU A 59 9.33 -0.48 -8.40
C LEU A 59 9.67 0.47 -7.24
N LEU A 60 10.76 0.20 -6.55
CA LEU A 60 11.31 1.05 -5.49
C LEU A 60 12.75 1.43 -5.83
N SER A 61 13.05 2.74 -5.82
CA SER A 61 14.41 3.25 -6.00
C SER A 61 14.71 4.28 -4.92
N GLY A 62 15.57 3.91 -3.97
CA GLY A 62 15.66 4.64 -2.71
C GLY A 62 14.29 4.61 -2.01
N ASN A 63 13.69 5.77 -1.84
CA ASN A 63 12.32 5.89 -1.31
C ASN A 63 11.28 6.27 -2.38
N LEU A 64 11.64 6.35 -3.65
CA LEU A 64 10.72 6.70 -4.72
C LEU A 64 10.02 5.46 -5.27
N VAL A 65 8.70 5.46 -5.21
CA VAL A 65 7.84 4.42 -5.80
C VAL A 65 7.44 4.82 -7.21
N THR A 66 7.65 3.92 -8.16
CA THR A 66 7.30 4.12 -9.58
C THR A 66 6.55 2.91 -10.14
N PRO A 67 5.82 3.06 -11.25
CA PRO A 67 5.15 1.93 -11.88
C PRO A 67 6.16 0.92 -12.43
N ILE A 68 5.76 -0.34 -12.50
CA ILE A 68 6.52 -1.38 -13.18
C ILE A 68 6.63 -1.03 -14.67
N THR A 69 7.82 -1.24 -15.23
CA THR A 69 8.10 -1.16 -16.67
C THR A 69 8.48 -2.55 -17.19
N GLU A 70 8.29 -2.80 -18.47
CA GLU A 70 8.63 -4.08 -19.11
C GLU A 70 10.09 -4.52 -18.89
N TYR A 71 11.00 -3.55 -18.73
CA TYR A 71 12.43 -3.81 -18.55
C TYR A 71 12.86 -4.10 -17.10
N LYS A 72 11.98 -3.87 -16.10
CA LYS A 72 12.31 -3.97 -14.68
C LYS A 72 11.32 -4.79 -13.86
N ILE A 73 10.65 -5.73 -14.49
CA ILE A 73 9.63 -6.54 -13.81
C ILE A 73 10.22 -7.39 -12.66
N ASN A 74 11.49 -7.77 -12.76
CA ASN A 74 12.17 -8.60 -11.75
C ASN A 74 12.60 -7.79 -10.50
N ASP A 75 12.58 -6.46 -10.56
CA ASP A 75 12.92 -5.56 -9.45
C ASP A 75 11.67 -4.98 -8.78
N SER A 76 10.54 -5.63 -8.98
CA SER A 76 9.26 -5.18 -8.47
C SER A 76 8.96 -5.73 -7.08
N TYR A 77 8.11 -5.00 -6.36
CA TYR A 77 7.62 -5.33 -5.02
C TYR A 77 6.11 -5.27 -4.98
N THR A 78 5.54 -6.02 -4.06
CA THR A 78 4.09 -6.03 -3.80
C THR A 78 3.73 -4.92 -2.82
N PHE A 79 2.65 -4.21 -3.08
CA PHE A 79 2.05 -3.30 -2.09
C PHE A 79 1.45 -4.12 -0.95
N SER A 80 1.98 -3.92 0.24
CA SER A 80 1.58 -4.71 1.42
C SER A 80 0.13 -4.49 1.87
N GLY A 81 -0.53 -3.45 1.38
CA GLY A 81 -1.83 -3.01 1.91
C GLY A 81 -1.71 -2.08 3.13
N MET A 82 -0.49 -1.66 3.50
CA MET A 82 -0.23 -0.67 4.54
C MET A 82 0.35 0.59 3.92
N SER A 83 -0.21 1.75 4.23
CA SER A 83 0.25 3.02 3.67
C SER A 83 -0.15 4.21 4.53
N ILE A 84 0.58 5.31 4.40
CA ILE A 84 0.15 6.63 4.85
C ILE A 84 -0.42 7.34 3.64
N ILE A 85 -1.62 7.88 3.77
CA ILE A 85 -2.34 8.55 2.69
C ILE A 85 -2.66 9.98 3.09
N SER A 86 -2.31 10.94 2.22
CA SER A 86 -2.81 12.30 2.32
C SER A 86 -4.23 12.37 1.74
N PRO A 87 -5.20 13.03 2.39
CA PRO A 87 -6.51 13.31 1.81
C PRO A 87 -6.43 13.97 0.42
N LYS A 88 -5.38 14.75 0.16
CA LYS A 88 -5.11 15.40 -1.13
C LYS A 88 -4.90 14.40 -2.29
N LEU A 89 -4.63 13.13 -2.01
CA LEU A 89 -4.57 12.07 -3.02
C LEU A 89 -5.87 12.00 -3.84
N PHE A 90 -6.99 12.35 -3.22
CA PHE A 90 -8.34 12.23 -3.77
C PHE A 90 -8.91 13.56 -4.30
N ASP A 91 -8.11 14.63 -4.32
CA ASP A 91 -8.56 15.94 -4.78
C ASP A 91 -9.16 15.87 -6.20
N GLY A 92 -10.35 16.45 -6.36
CA GLY A 92 -11.07 16.48 -7.62
C GLY A 92 -11.80 15.16 -7.99
N MET A 93 -11.69 14.10 -7.19
CA MET A 93 -12.41 12.85 -7.42
C MET A 93 -13.86 12.96 -6.99
N LYS A 94 -14.78 12.54 -7.88
CA LYS A 94 -16.23 12.54 -7.64
C LYS A 94 -16.85 11.14 -7.71
N GLN A 95 -16.06 10.13 -8.10
CA GLN A 95 -16.53 8.77 -8.26
C GLN A 95 -16.80 8.13 -6.89
N LYS A 96 -17.97 7.49 -6.74
CA LYS A 96 -18.34 6.82 -5.48
C LYS A 96 -17.74 5.42 -5.33
N VAL A 97 -17.41 4.76 -6.44
CA VAL A 97 -16.87 3.40 -6.47
C VAL A 97 -15.69 3.33 -7.42
N PHE A 98 -14.51 3.09 -6.87
CA PHE A 98 -13.29 2.88 -7.65
C PHE A 98 -12.24 2.14 -6.80
N PRO A 99 -11.33 1.37 -7.42
CA PRO A 99 -10.20 0.75 -6.74
C PRO A 99 -9.13 1.81 -6.41
N LEU A 100 -8.37 1.60 -5.34
CA LEU A 100 -7.28 2.51 -4.94
C LEU A 100 -6.05 2.38 -5.86
N GLU A 101 -5.75 1.18 -6.33
CA GLU A 101 -4.54 0.87 -7.07
C GLU A 101 -4.30 1.76 -8.30
N PRO A 102 -5.27 2.00 -9.20
CA PRO A 102 -5.08 2.90 -10.34
C PRO A 102 -4.74 4.34 -9.93
N VAL A 103 -5.26 4.80 -8.79
CA VAL A 103 -4.94 6.13 -8.25
C VAL A 103 -3.48 6.17 -7.82
N LEU A 104 -3.03 5.18 -7.07
CA LEU A 104 -1.62 5.05 -6.65
C LEU A 104 -0.70 4.94 -7.88
N LYS A 105 -1.03 4.12 -8.87
CA LYS A 105 -0.24 3.99 -10.10
C LYS A 105 -0.16 5.30 -10.89
N LYS A 106 -1.25 6.06 -10.97
CA LYS A 106 -1.22 7.39 -11.58
C LYS A 106 -0.29 8.33 -10.83
N LYS A 107 -0.42 8.41 -9.50
CA LYS A 107 0.38 9.30 -8.67
C LYS A 107 1.85 8.88 -8.57
N SER A 108 2.16 7.59 -8.72
CA SER A 108 3.54 7.12 -8.80
C SER A 108 4.23 7.56 -10.11
N ARG A 109 3.52 7.61 -11.25
CA ARG A 109 4.04 8.21 -12.49
C ARG A 109 4.36 9.70 -12.31
N GLU A 110 3.57 10.41 -11.51
CA GLU A 110 3.79 11.83 -11.17
C GLU A 110 4.89 12.01 -10.10
N LYS A 111 5.59 10.94 -9.68
CA LYS A 111 6.63 10.93 -8.62
C LYS A 111 6.12 11.43 -7.26
N LYS A 112 4.82 11.31 -6.99
CA LYS A 112 4.17 11.77 -5.77
C LYS A 112 3.96 10.66 -4.73
N ILE A 113 4.55 9.49 -4.94
CA ILE A 113 4.47 8.36 -4.02
C ILE A 113 5.88 8.03 -3.54
N SER A 114 6.05 7.99 -2.24
CA SER A 114 7.23 7.42 -1.58
C SER A 114 6.91 6.02 -1.02
N GLY A 115 7.92 5.31 -0.60
CA GLY A 115 7.75 4.00 0.03
C GLY A 115 9.02 3.46 0.63
N GLU A 116 8.87 2.36 1.34
CA GLU A 116 9.96 1.59 1.94
C GLU A 116 9.69 0.09 1.77
N LEU A 117 10.77 -0.69 1.70
CA LEU A 117 10.70 -2.15 1.71
C LEU A 117 10.64 -2.64 3.15
N TYR A 118 9.66 -3.47 3.44
CA TYR A 118 9.54 -4.18 4.70
C TYR A 118 9.85 -5.66 4.48
N GLU A 119 10.82 -6.18 5.22
CA GLU A 119 11.31 -7.56 5.11
C GLU A 119 10.95 -8.43 6.33
N GLY A 120 10.11 -7.90 7.25
CA GLY A 120 9.62 -8.65 8.40
C GLY A 120 8.43 -9.55 8.06
N LEU A 121 7.74 -10.01 9.10
CA LEU A 121 6.61 -10.90 8.94
C LEU A 121 5.42 -10.16 8.33
N TRP A 122 5.00 -10.62 7.17
CA TRP A 122 3.82 -10.12 6.47
C TRP A 122 3.14 -11.26 5.68
N THR A 123 1.83 -11.31 5.74
CA THR A 123 1.01 -12.13 4.86
C THR A 123 -0.39 -11.53 4.72
N ASP A 124 -1.00 -11.70 3.55
CA ASP A 124 -2.43 -11.48 3.39
C ASP A 124 -3.21 -12.79 3.64
N VAL A 125 -4.34 -12.68 4.31
CA VAL A 125 -5.23 -13.81 4.62
C VAL A 125 -6.52 -13.77 3.80
N GLY A 126 -6.50 -13.15 2.64
CA GLY A 126 -7.64 -12.99 1.74
C GLY A 126 -8.20 -14.31 1.15
N SER A 127 -7.71 -15.48 1.62
CA SER A 127 -8.31 -16.79 1.33
C SER A 127 -8.22 -17.72 2.54
N GLN A 128 -9.17 -18.67 2.66
CA GLN A 128 -9.16 -19.66 3.72
C GLN A 128 -7.86 -20.50 3.74
N LYS A 129 -7.29 -20.77 2.56
CA LYS A 129 -6.01 -21.50 2.47
C LYS A 129 -4.88 -20.71 3.12
N ARG A 130 -4.74 -19.42 2.84
CA ARG A 130 -3.71 -18.55 3.42
C ARG A 130 -3.91 -18.36 4.92
N LEU A 131 -5.16 -18.19 5.37
CA LEU A 131 -5.47 -18.13 6.80
C LEU A 131 -5.01 -19.40 7.53
N ARG A 132 -5.34 -20.60 7.02
CA ARG A 132 -4.90 -21.87 7.63
C ARG A 132 -3.37 -22.03 7.65
N LEU A 133 -2.67 -21.59 6.60
CA LEU A 133 -1.21 -21.61 6.58
C LEU A 133 -0.63 -20.70 7.67
N LEU A 134 -1.20 -19.52 7.85
CA LEU A 134 -0.81 -18.63 8.94
C LEU A 134 -1.07 -19.25 10.32
N GLU A 135 -2.28 -19.75 10.57
CA GLU A 135 -2.64 -20.42 11.83
C GLU A 135 -1.63 -21.54 12.17
N ASN A 136 -1.30 -22.39 11.21
CA ASN A 136 -0.32 -23.47 11.40
C ASN A 136 1.10 -22.95 11.69
N SER A 137 1.46 -21.78 11.22
CA SER A 137 2.77 -21.17 11.49
C SER A 137 2.87 -20.56 12.89
N LEU A 138 1.74 -20.12 13.46
CA LEU A 138 1.67 -19.47 14.77
C LEU A 138 1.57 -20.49 15.94
N ILE A 139 1.18 -21.73 15.68
CA ILE A 139 1.02 -22.78 16.70
C ILE A 139 2.38 -23.46 17.05
N LYS A 140 3.46 -22.99 16.47
CA LYS A 140 4.83 -23.43 16.84
C LYS A 140 5.40 -22.51 17.89
#